data_a54c0a7e0b9ab3c3753390991a2411f4
#
_entry.id   a54c0a7e0b9ab3c3753390991a2411f4
#
_cell.length_a   1.000
_cell.length_b   1.000
_cell.length_c   1.000
_cell.angle_alpha   90.00
_cell.angle_beta   90.00
_cell.angle_gamma   90.00
#
_symmetry.space_group_name_H-M   'P 1'
#
loop_
_entity.id
_entity.type
_entity.pdbx_description
1 polymer ?
#
loop_
_entity_poly.entity_id
_entity_poly.type
_entity_poly.pdbx_seq_one_letter_code
_entity_poly.pdbx_strand_id
1 'polypeptide(L)'
;MSSFICYAVTLAVFPSALLAVQSPQPTTADQAPTHDTSFIDSQGTAHVTRVVPLPATISAQAQQMLGAPVPDQAPSESLAERRARTDASTAAARVAWSRICPVTIVEDKIAGIPVHIIAPNPGVEANRDKVLINLHGGGFNSDSGSYSESIPIASYSGVKVVSVLYRLAPENPFPAGIDDAITVYKELLKTYRPEHIALYGTSAGAIMTGEVAVKLKKLGLPLPAALGIFSALGDFARAGDTSSIFSTRGFSAHLDPATDPHDPYYFGSTDPKDPVLSPIYADLHGMPPTLFVSGTRDMLLSGTSNLERAFLRAGDEANLVVFDAMPHAFWYNASLPESIEASHIMADFLLKHVSR
;
A
#
# COMPACT_ATOMS: atom_id res chain seq x y z
N MET A 1 29.93 -87.05 -6.70
CA MET A 1 30.75 -86.54 -5.60
C MET A 1 31.02 -85.07 -5.87
N SER A 2 30.19 -84.16 -5.38
CA SER A 2 30.35 -82.75 -5.59
C SER A 2 30.45 -82.08 -4.21
N SER A 3 31.60 -81.48 -3.98
CA SER A 3 31.85 -80.68 -2.73
C SER A 3 31.26 -79.35 -2.83
N PHE A 4 30.41 -78.98 -1.89
CA PHE A 4 29.92 -77.60 -1.65
C PHE A 4 30.94 -76.89 -0.75
N ILE A 5 31.44 -75.74 -1.20
CA ILE A 5 32.24 -74.81 -0.41
C ILE A 5 31.30 -73.74 0.06
N CYS A 6 31.16 -73.60 1.38
CA CYS A 6 30.34 -72.58 2.05
C CYS A 6 31.24 -71.38 2.31
N TYR A 7 30.93 -70.23 1.67
CA TYR A 7 31.57 -68.97 2.01
C TYR A 7 30.77 -68.26 3.10
N ALA A 8 31.35 -68.03 4.27
CA ALA A 8 30.79 -67.19 5.33
C ALA A 8 31.06 -65.73 5.01
N VAL A 9 29.98 -64.95 4.83
CA VAL A 9 30.04 -63.51 4.67
C VAL A 9 29.90 -62.87 6.07
N THR A 10 30.99 -62.26 6.54
CA THR A 10 30.99 -61.50 7.80
C THR A 10 30.46 -60.09 7.51
N LEU A 11 29.26 -59.77 7.98
CA LEU A 11 28.74 -58.41 7.94
C LEU A 11 29.42 -57.59 9.04
N ALA A 12 30.18 -56.58 8.65
CA ALA A 12 30.69 -55.54 9.54
C ALA A 12 29.58 -54.52 9.77
N VAL A 13 29.07 -54.43 11.01
CA VAL A 13 28.10 -53.42 11.45
C VAL A 13 28.91 -52.18 11.83
N PHE A 14 28.82 -51.12 11.00
CA PHE A 14 29.31 -49.80 11.36
C PHE A 14 28.24 -49.11 12.23
N PRO A 15 28.58 -48.51 13.36
CA PRO A 15 27.64 -47.71 14.12
C PRO A 15 27.39 -46.40 13.38
N SER A 16 26.17 -46.19 12.89
CA SER A 16 25.72 -44.91 12.37
C SER A 16 25.68 -43.89 13.53
N ALA A 17 26.64 -43.00 13.56
CA ALA A 17 26.53 -41.81 14.42
C ALA A 17 25.39 -40.94 13.91
N LEU A 18 24.26 -40.94 14.60
CA LEU A 18 23.23 -39.91 14.43
C LEU A 18 23.84 -38.57 14.84
N LEU A 19 24.22 -37.76 13.86
CA LEU A 19 24.41 -36.33 14.08
C LEU A 19 23.00 -35.74 14.36
N ALA A 20 22.72 -35.50 15.66
CA ALA A 20 21.55 -34.71 16.06
C ALA A 20 21.75 -33.31 15.50
N VAL A 21 21.02 -32.99 14.43
CA VAL A 21 20.83 -31.61 14.02
C VAL A 21 20.05 -30.93 15.17
N GLN A 22 20.75 -30.17 16.00
CA GLN A 22 20.12 -29.30 16.98
C GLN A 22 19.33 -28.26 16.21
N SER A 23 18.00 -28.36 16.28
CA SER A 23 17.11 -27.27 15.86
C SER A 23 17.52 -26.02 16.64
N PRO A 24 17.62 -24.84 16.00
CA PRO A 24 17.90 -23.62 16.74
C PRO A 24 16.82 -23.45 17.80
N GLN A 25 17.24 -23.34 19.07
CA GLN A 25 16.31 -23.04 20.15
C GLN A 25 15.70 -21.65 19.91
N PRO A 26 14.39 -21.45 20.16
CA PRO A 26 13.80 -20.13 20.08
C PRO A 26 14.51 -19.23 21.11
N THR A 27 15.05 -18.10 20.63
CA THR A 27 15.59 -17.07 21.51
C THR A 27 14.42 -16.50 22.31
N THR A 28 14.47 -16.63 23.62
CA THR A 28 13.49 -15.98 24.50
C THR A 28 13.67 -14.45 24.41
N ALA A 29 12.62 -13.69 24.69
CA ALA A 29 12.67 -12.22 24.70
C ALA A 29 13.82 -11.64 25.55
N ASP A 30 14.29 -12.39 26.56
CA ASP A 30 15.42 -12.03 27.41
C ASP A 30 16.80 -12.15 26.73
N GLN A 31 16.89 -12.69 25.52
CA GLN A 31 18.13 -12.82 24.74
C GLN A 31 18.20 -11.87 23.53
N ALA A 32 17.29 -10.89 23.44
CA ALA A 32 17.35 -9.88 22.40
C ALA A 32 18.70 -9.12 22.44
N PRO A 33 19.30 -8.80 21.29
CA PRO A 33 20.52 -8.01 21.23
C PRO A 33 20.34 -6.69 21.98
N THR A 34 21.26 -6.36 22.88
CA THR A 34 21.24 -5.10 23.66
C THR A 34 22.14 -4.03 23.05
N HIS A 35 22.84 -4.35 21.97
CA HIS A 35 23.78 -3.45 21.30
C HIS A 35 23.69 -3.61 19.78
N ASP A 36 24.05 -2.54 19.09
CA ASP A 36 24.08 -2.49 17.63
C ASP A 36 25.29 -3.24 17.08
N THR A 37 25.10 -3.92 15.96
CA THR A 37 26.19 -4.48 15.14
C THR A 37 25.95 -4.21 13.68
N SER A 38 27.01 -3.97 12.91
CA SER A 38 26.91 -3.86 11.46
C SER A 38 28.23 -4.25 10.76
N PHE A 39 28.12 -4.86 9.61
CA PHE A 39 29.25 -5.08 8.70
C PHE A 39 28.77 -5.08 7.25
N ILE A 40 29.70 -4.81 6.33
CA ILE A 40 29.46 -4.92 4.88
C ILE A 40 30.20 -6.17 4.42
N ASP A 41 29.50 -7.08 3.74
CA ASP A 41 30.12 -8.27 3.17
C ASP A 41 30.85 -8.00 1.85
N SER A 42 31.51 -9.03 1.30
CA SER A 42 32.29 -8.90 0.05
C SER A 42 31.45 -8.60 -1.19
N GLN A 43 30.11 -8.72 -1.10
CA GLN A 43 29.19 -8.41 -2.18
C GLN A 43 28.59 -7.00 -2.03
N GLY A 44 28.95 -6.27 -0.96
CA GLY A 44 28.43 -4.95 -0.66
C GLY A 44 27.10 -4.96 0.11
N THR A 45 26.67 -6.13 0.62
CA THR A 45 25.44 -6.25 1.41
C THR A 45 25.71 -5.83 2.84
N ALA A 46 24.87 -4.93 3.38
CA ALA A 46 24.91 -4.53 4.77
C ALA A 46 24.12 -5.52 5.65
N HIS A 47 24.78 -6.03 6.67
CA HIS A 47 24.17 -6.85 7.72
C HIS A 47 24.10 -6.00 8.99
N VAL A 48 22.86 -5.71 9.45
CA VAL A 48 22.63 -4.75 10.54
C VAL A 48 21.72 -5.37 11.60
N THR A 49 22.20 -5.34 12.86
CA THR A 49 21.35 -5.51 14.03
C THR A 49 21.25 -4.17 14.74
N ARG A 50 20.05 -3.65 14.92
CA ARG A 50 19.81 -2.32 15.48
C ARG A 50 18.73 -2.38 16.56
N VAL A 51 19.04 -1.80 17.72
CA VAL A 51 18.05 -1.52 18.76
C VAL A 51 17.44 -0.15 18.46
N VAL A 52 16.16 -0.12 18.14
CA VAL A 52 15.46 1.13 17.75
C VAL A 52 14.45 1.49 18.84
N PRO A 53 14.70 2.52 19.65
CA PRO A 53 13.75 2.95 20.67
C PRO A 53 12.50 3.58 20.03
N LEU A 54 11.42 3.65 20.81
CA LEU A 54 10.25 4.43 20.41
C LEU A 54 10.64 5.93 20.36
N PRO A 55 10.39 6.64 19.27
CA PRO A 55 10.74 8.06 19.18
C PRO A 55 9.82 8.91 20.05
N ALA A 56 10.37 9.99 20.61
CA ALA A 56 9.60 10.97 21.39
C ALA A 56 8.91 12.03 20.52
N THR A 57 9.15 12.01 19.21
CA THR A 57 8.63 12.97 18.21
C THR A 57 7.21 12.68 17.77
N ILE A 58 6.64 11.54 18.14
CA ILE A 58 5.30 11.09 17.77
C ILE A 58 4.35 11.12 18.97
N SER A 59 3.05 11.07 18.70
CA SER A 59 2.03 11.08 19.75
C SER A 59 2.12 9.87 20.70
N ALA A 60 1.56 10.01 21.90
CA ALA A 60 1.46 8.89 22.84
C ALA A 60 0.67 7.70 22.28
N GLN A 61 -0.35 7.97 21.46
CA GLN A 61 -1.15 6.96 20.77
C GLN A 61 -0.31 6.21 19.73
N ALA A 62 0.52 6.91 18.98
CA ALA A 62 1.44 6.30 18.02
C ALA A 62 2.54 5.49 18.74
N GLN A 63 3.07 5.99 19.85
CA GLN A 63 4.02 5.23 20.69
C GLN A 63 3.39 3.94 21.21
N GLN A 64 2.14 4.00 21.67
CA GLN A 64 1.41 2.81 22.13
C GLN A 64 1.19 1.81 20.99
N MET A 65 0.80 2.27 19.81
CA MET A 65 0.62 1.42 18.63
C MET A 65 1.93 0.72 18.22
N LEU A 66 3.03 1.47 18.12
CA LEU A 66 4.32 0.94 17.70
C LEU A 66 5.00 0.07 18.75
N GLY A 67 4.71 0.29 20.03
CA GLY A 67 5.21 -0.52 21.15
C GLY A 67 4.38 -1.77 21.45
N ALA A 68 3.28 -2.00 20.72
CA ALA A 68 2.45 -3.16 20.92
C ALA A 68 3.18 -4.45 20.53
N PRO A 69 3.08 -5.54 21.32
CA PRO A 69 3.67 -6.83 20.96
C PRO A 69 3.15 -7.33 19.61
N VAL A 70 4.07 -7.82 18.78
CA VAL A 70 3.73 -8.44 17.49
C VAL A 70 3.79 -9.96 17.67
N PRO A 71 2.77 -10.72 17.28
CA PRO A 71 2.80 -12.18 17.36
C PRO A 71 3.97 -12.77 16.57
N ASP A 72 4.63 -13.78 17.10
CA ASP A 72 5.84 -14.40 16.52
C ASP A 72 5.63 -14.98 15.12
N GLN A 73 4.42 -15.43 14.81
CA GLN A 73 4.06 -15.92 13.49
C GLN A 73 2.66 -15.44 13.08
N ALA A 74 2.52 -14.96 11.82
CA ALA A 74 1.20 -14.94 11.22
C ALA A 74 0.82 -16.38 10.84
N PRO A 75 -0.39 -16.84 11.12
CA PRO A 75 -0.89 -18.07 10.53
C PRO A 75 -0.82 -17.94 9.00
N SER A 76 -0.52 -19.04 8.28
CA SER A 76 -0.69 -19.06 6.84
C SER A 76 -2.17 -18.82 6.54
N GLU A 77 -2.46 -17.77 5.80
CA GLU A 77 -3.81 -17.29 5.53
C GLU A 77 -4.13 -17.50 4.05
N SER A 78 -5.25 -18.12 3.75
CA SER A 78 -5.77 -18.18 2.38
C SER A 78 -6.24 -16.81 1.91
N LEU A 79 -6.33 -16.61 0.61
CA LEU A 79 -6.86 -15.36 0.04
C LEU A 79 -8.28 -15.05 0.54
N ALA A 80 -9.12 -16.07 0.72
CA ALA A 80 -10.48 -15.91 1.25
C ALA A 80 -10.48 -15.42 2.71
N GLU A 81 -9.64 -16.00 3.56
CA GLU A 81 -9.48 -15.57 4.96
C GLU A 81 -8.92 -14.14 5.04
N ARG A 82 -7.93 -13.82 4.22
CA ARG A 82 -7.39 -12.47 4.10
C ARG A 82 -8.47 -11.45 3.73
N ARG A 83 -9.27 -11.74 2.69
CA ARG A 83 -10.40 -10.88 2.28
C ARG A 83 -11.39 -10.69 3.41
N ALA A 84 -11.83 -11.76 4.05
CA ALA A 84 -12.78 -11.71 5.17
C ALA A 84 -12.24 -10.86 6.35
N ARG A 85 -10.96 -11.02 6.69
CA ARG A 85 -10.29 -10.21 7.72
C ARG A 85 -10.21 -8.74 7.29
N THR A 86 -9.88 -8.46 6.04
CA THR A 86 -9.80 -7.10 5.50
C THR A 86 -11.18 -6.44 5.50
N ASP A 87 -12.23 -7.14 5.08
CA ASP A 87 -13.61 -6.65 5.10
C ASP A 87 -14.06 -6.28 6.52
N ALA A 88 -13.74 -7.13 7.50
CA ALA A 88 -14.03 -6.84 8.91
C ALA A 88 -13.28 -5.59 9.41
N SER A 89 -12.01 -5.42 9.03
CA SER A 89 -11.21 -4.25 9.38
C SER A 89 -11.74 -2.98 8.72
N THR A 90 -12.14 -3.07 7.46
CA THR A 90 -12.72 -1.95 6.69
C THR A 90 -14.07 -1.53 7.28
N ALA A 91 -14.91 -2.49 7.69
CA ALA A 91 -16.15 -2.20 8.39
C ALA A 91 -15.92 -1.50 9.75
N ALA A 92 -14.92 -1.94 10.51
CA ALA A 92 -14.54 -1.29 11.77
C ALA A 92 -14.00 0.13 11.55
N ALA A 93 -13.18 0.34 10.53
CA ALA A 93 -12.67 1.66 10.16
C ALA A 93 -13.80 2.61 9.73
N ARG A 94 -14.79 2.13 8.98
CA ARG A 94 -16.00 2.89 8.65
C ARG A 94 -16.68 3.42 9.90
N VAL A 95 -16.88 2.57 10.92
CA VAL A 95 -17.51 2.97 12.18
C VAL A 95 -16.65 4.01 12.92
N ALA A 96 -15.35 3.78 13.00
CA ALA A 96 -14.42 4.66 13.71
C ALA A 96 -14.38 6.07 13.07
N TRP A 97 -14.15 6.13 11.76
CA TRP A 97 -14.10 7.39 11.02
C TRP A 97 -15.44 8.14 11.00
N SER A 98 -16.58 7.44 10.86
CA SER A 98 -17.89 8.08 10.86
C SER A 98 -18.27 8.74 12.19
N ARG A 99 -17.61 8.39 13.30
CA ARG A 99 -17.81 9.05 14.61
C ARG A 99 -17.19 10.45 14.66
N ILE A 100 -16.12 10.68 13.93
CA ILE A 100 -15.37 11.96 13.95
C ILE A 100 -15.52 12.74 12.64
N CYS A 101 -15.86 12.07 11.56
CA CYS A 101 -16.07 12.62 10.22
C CYS A 101 -17.49 12.30 9.74
N PRO A 102 -18.49 13.15 10.05
CA PRO A 102 -19.86 12.89 9.66
C PRO A 102 -20.04 13.04 8.14
N VAL A 103 -20.46 11.95 7.49
CA VAL A 103 -20.69 11.84 6.04
C VAL A 103 -21.94 11.01 5.76
N THR A 104 -22.47 11.13 4.54
CA THR A 104 -23.47 10.21 3.99
C THR A 104 -22.77 9.23 3.07
N ILE A 105 -23.10 7.94 3.18
CA ILE A 105 -22.51 6.87 2.37
C ILE A 105 -23.63 6.15 1.62
N VAL A 106 -23.48 6.05 0.29
CA VAL A 106 -24.40 5.34 -0.60
C VAL A 106 -23.60 4.36 -1.45
N GLU A 107 -24.10 3.13 -1.55
CA GLU A 107 -23.59 2.13 -2.49
C GLU A 107 -24.34 2.30 -3.81
N ASP A 108 -23.61 2.38 -4.93
CA ASP A 108 -24.17 2.64 -6.26
C ASP A 108 -23.30 2.00 -7.35
N LYS A 109 -23.66 2.21 -8.60
CA LYS A 109 -22.86 1.83 -9.77
C LYS A 109 -22.71 2.99 -10.72
N ILE A 110 -21.49 3.20 -11.21
CA ILE A 110 -21.21 4.17 -12.28
C ILE A 110 -20.71 3.40 -13.50
N ALA A 111 -21.43 3.52 -14.61
CA ALA A 111 -21.21 2.75 -15.85
C ALA A 111 -21.08 1.23 -15.60
N GLY A 112 -21.84 0.70 -14.64
CA GLY A 112 -21.84 -0.73 -14.26
C GLY A 112 -20.78 -1.11 -13.22
N ILE A 113 -19.81 -0.25 -12.91
CA ILE A 113 -18.77 -0.48 -11.91
C ILE A 113 -19.33 -0.13 -10.53
N PRO A 114 -19.26 -1.04 -9.53
CA PRO A 114 -19.68 -0.76 -8.16
C PRO A 114 -18.83 0.36 -7.55
N VAL A 115 -19.47 1.26 -6.80
CA VAL A 115 -18.80 2.37 -6.13
C VAL A 115 -19.42 2.64 -4.76
N HIS A 116 -18.62 3.17 -3.83
CA HIS A 116 -19.15 3.88 -2.66
C HIS A 116 -19.15 5.37 -2.95
N ILE A 117 -20.30 6.02 -2.80
CA ILE A 117 -20.41 7.48 -2.89
C ILE A 117 -20.44 8.02 -1.46
N ILE A 118 -19.38 8.71 -1.07
CA ILE A 118 -19.21 9.30 0.24
C ILE A 118 -19.34 10.82 0.09
N ALA A 119 -20.40 11.39 0.65
CA ALA A 119 -20.69 12.82 0.56
C ALA A 119 -20.56 13.48 1.93
N PRO A 120 -20.02 14.72 2.02
CA PRO A 120 -20.06 15.50 3.25
C PRO A 120 -21.50 15.72 3.68
N ASN A 121 -21.71 16.01 4.97
CA ASN A 121 -23.06 16.24 5.49
C ASN A 121 -23.80 17.33 4.71
N PRO A 122 -25.15 17.21 4.58
CA PRO A 122 -25.98 18.21 3.90
C PRO A 122 -25.78 19.62 4.47
N GLY A 123 -25.54 20.59 3.60
CA GLY A 123 -25.28 21.99 3.96
C GLY A 123 -23.98 22.55 3.40
N VAL A 124 -23.06 21.70 2.94
CA VAL A 124 -21.83 22.12 2.22
C VAL A 124 -22.14 22.18 0.72
N GLU A 125 -22.85 23.22 0.29
CA GLU A 125 -23.24 23.36 -1.14
C GLU A 125 -22.08 23.81 -2.04
N ALA A 126 -21.02 24.37 -1.48
CA ALA A 126 -19.97 25.10 -2.17
C ALA A 126 -19.14 24.23 -3.17
N ASN A 127 -19.21 22.90 -3.08
CA ASN A 127 -18.36 21.98 -3.86
C ASN A 127 -19.16 20.95 -4.67
N ARG A 128 -20.42 21.22 -5.01
CA ARG A 128 -21.26 20.26 -5.74
C ARG A 128 -20.82 20.00 -7.18
N ASP A 129 -20.07 20.93 -7.76
CA ASP A 129 -19.47 20.84 -9.08
C ASP A 129 -18.14 20.08 -9.10
N LYS A 130 -17.69 19.54 -7.96
CA LYS A 130 -16.42 18.84 -7.78
C LYS A 130 -16.63 17.40 -7.35
N VAL A 131 -15.67 16.55 -7.72
CA VAL A 131 -15.66 15.15 -7.30
C VAL A 131 -14.22 14.65 -7.12
N LEU A 132 -14.00 13.86 -6.09
CA LEU A 132 -12.76 13.12 -5.89
C LEU A 132 -12.99 11.64 -6.19
N ILE A 133 -12.07 11.01 -6.88
CA ILE A 133 -12.12 9.56 -7.17
C ILE A 133 -11.07 8.89 -6.30
N ASN A 134 -11.51 7.94 -5.49
CA ASN A 134 -10.64 7.10 -4.69
C ASN A 134 -10.43 5.75 -5.34
N LEU A 135 -9.17 5.31 -5.38
CA LEU A 135 -8.76 3.95 -5.67
C LEU A 135 -8.21 3.36 -4.36
N HIS A 136 -8.92 2.40 -3.80
CA HIS A 136 -8.59 1.89 -2.47
C HIS A 136 -7.33 1.03 -2.43
N GLY A 137 -6.67 0.96 -1.27
CA GLY A 137 -5.59 0.03 -1.01
C GLY A 137 -6.06 -1.43 -0.81
N GLY A 138 -5.13 -2.31 -0.50
CA GLY A 138 -5.42 -3.72 -0.22
C GLY A 138 -4.67 -4.71 -1.10
N GLY A 139 -3.47 -4.32 -1.60
CA GLY A 139 -2.58 -5.21 -2.34
C GLY A 139 -3.22 -5.76 -3.62
N PHE A 140 -4.11 -5.02 -4.27
CA PHE A 140 -4.86 -5.39 -5.47
C PHE A 140 -5.83 -6.57 -5.32
N ASN A 141 -5.87 -7.23 -4.17
CA ASN A 141 -6.64 -8.47 -3.95
C ASN A 141 -7.73 -8.34 -2.88
N SER A 142 -7.83 -7.20 -2.22
CA SER A 142 -8.84 -6.90 -1.20
C SER A 142 -9.12 -5.39 -1.12
N ASP A 143 -10.23 -5.01 -0.49
CA ASP A 143 -10.55 -3.61 -0.20
C ASP A 143 -10.17 -3.27 1.25
N SER A 144 -9.04 -2.61 1.46
CA SER A 144 -8.64 -2.15 2.79
C SER A 144 -8.88 -0.67 3.04
N GLY A 145 -9.24 0.11 2.01
CA GLY A 145 -9.17 1.56 2.03
C GLY A 145 -10.42 2.33 1.67
N SER A 146 -11.43 1.73 1.01
CA SER A 146 -12.56 2.47 0.43
C SER A 146 -13.29 3.39 1.43
N TYR A 147 -13.38 3.01 2.69
CA TYR A 147 -13.96 3.85 3.74
C TYR A 147 -12.91 4.66 4.51
N SER A 148 -11.81 4.03 4.94
CA SER A 148 -10.78 4.69 5.75
C SER A 148 -10.06 5.81 5.02
N GLU A 149 -9.96 5.75 3.70
CA GLU A 149 -9.42 6.83 2.87
C GLU A 149 -10.48 7.87 2.52
N SER A 150 -11.71 7.46 2.23
CA SER A 150 -12.72 8.34 1.63
C SER A 150 -13.51 9.15 2.65
N ILE A 151 -13.80 8.58 3.83
CA ILE A 151 -14.58 9.27 4.86
C ILE A 151 -13.90 10.55 5.34
N PRO A 152 -12.63 10.52 5.82
CA PRO A 152 -11.96 11.73 6.26
C PRO A 152 -11.74 12.72 5.11
N ILE A 153 -11.36 12.27 3.92
CA ILE A 153 -11.15 13.14 2.76
C ILE A 153 -12.44 13.86 2.36
N ALA A 154 -13.57 13.14 2.28
CA ALA A 154 -14.87 13.75 1.98
C ALA A 154 -15.30 14.79 3.03
N SER A 155 -15.10 14.45 4.31
CA SER A 155 -15.48 15.33 5.43
C SER A 155 -14.63 16.60 5.47
N TYR A 156 -13.31 16.49 5.38
CA TYR A 156 -12.39 17.63 5.52
C TYR A 156 -12.34 18.50 4.27
N SER A 157 -12.41 17.92 3.07
CA SER A 157 -12.45 18.69 1.82
C SER A 157 -13.82 19.31 1.55
N GLY A 158 -14.90 18.78 2.14
CA GLY A 158 -16.26 19.15 1.76
C GLY A 158 -16.63 18.76 0.33
N VAL A 159 -15.89 17.85 -0.31
CA VAL A 159 -16.09 17.36 -1.67
C VAL A 159 -16.56 15.90 -1.63
N LYS A 160 -17.49 15.56 -2.50
CA LYS A 160 -17.94 14.18 -2.68
C LYS A 160 -16.80 13.28 -3.19
N VAL A 161 -16.66 12.12 -2.56
CA VAL A 161 -15.72 11.07 -2.99
C VAL A 161 -16.50 9.92 -3.62
N VAL A 162 -16.03 9.46 -4.77
CA VAL A 162 -16.44 8.22 -5.44
C VAL A 162 -15.32 7.21 -5.25
N SER A 163 -15.48 6.26 -4.35
CA SER A 163 -14.53 5.18 -4.14
C SER A 163 -14.88 4.01 -5.06
N VAL A 164 -13.98 3.69 -5.99
CA VAL A 164 -14.20 2.69 -7.03
C VAL A 164 -13.90 1.30 -6.46
N LEU A 165 -14.87 0.42 -6.45
CA LEU A 165 -14.72 -0.99 -6.09
C LEU A 165 -14.30 -1.79 -7.34
N TYR A 166 -13.07 -1.56 -7.76
CA TYR A 166 -12.51 -2.14 -8.96
C TYR A 166 -12.30 -3.66 -8.85
N ARG A 167 -12.28 -4.35 -9.98
CA ARG A 167 -12.05 -5.79 -10.05
C ARG A 167 -10.67 -6.16 -9.49
N LEU A 168 -10.67 -7.17 -8.61
CA LEU A 168 -9.49 -7.59 -7.86
C LEU A 168 -8.72 -8.73 -8.54
N ALA A 169 -7.42 -8.76 -8.31
CA ALA A 169 -6.56 -9.88 -8.64
C ALA A 169 -6.68 -10.98 -7.55
N PRO A 170 -6.30 -12.22 -7.84
CA PRO A 170 -5.79 -12.74 -9.12
C PRO A 170 -6.86 -13.02 -10.16
N GLU A 171 -8.17 -12.95 -9.80
CA GLU A 171 -9.25 -13.28 -10.72
C GLU A 171 -9.30 -12.33 -11.93
N ASN A 172 -8.90 -11.06 -11.71
CA ASN A 172 -8.87 -10.03 -12.72
C ASN A 172 -7.54 -9.25 -12.61
N PRO A 173 -6.44 -9.78 -13.18
CA PRO A 173 -5.15 -9.11 -13.10
C PRO A 173 -5.12 -7.82 -13.91
N PHE A 174 -4.01 -7.08 -13.81
CA PHE A 174 -3.74 -5.91 -14.65
C PHE A 174 -4.03 -6.21 -16.14
N PRO A 175 -4.71 -5.32 -16.87
CA PRO A 175 -5.11 -3.96 -16.47
C PRO A 175 -6.57 -3.83 -15.98
N ALA A 176 -7.24 -4.91 -15.53
CA ALA A 176 -8.68 -4.92 -15.28
C ALA A 176 -9.14 -3.82 -14.31
N GLY A 177 -8.46 -3.66 -13.17
CA GLY A 177 -8.82 -2.65 -12.16
C GLY A 177 -8.67 -1.21 -12.67
N ILE A 178 -7.60 -0.91 -13.40
CA ILE A 178 -7.42 0.43 -13.98
C ILE A 178 -8.41 0.72 -15.12
N ASP A 179 -8.87 -0.31 -15.84
CA ASP A 179 -9.92 -0.14 -16.86
C ASP A 179 -11.27 0.21 -16.22
N ASP A 180 -11.57 -0.36 -15.05
CA ASP A 180 -12.73 0.00 -14.25
C ASP A 180 -12.64 1.46 -13.78
N ALA A 181 -11.50 1.87 -13.24
CA ALA A 181 -11.25 3.25 -12.81
C ALA A 181 -11.41 4.25 -13.96
N ILE A 182 -10.86 3.95 -15.13
CA ILE A 182 -10.99 4.78 -16.34
C ILE A 182 -12.45 4.82 -16.82
N THR A 183 -13.18 3.73 -16.70
CA THR A 183 -14.61 3.68 -17.05
C THR A 183 -15.41 4.63 -16.17
N VAL A 184 -15.19 4.61 -14.85
CA VAL A 184 -15.80 5.55 -13.91
C VAL A 184 -15.39 6.99 -14.22
N TYR A 185 -14.10 7.24 -14.45
CA TYR A 185 -13.58 8.57 -14.80
C TYR A 185 -14.25 9.14 -16.03
N LYS A 186 -14.35 8.37 -17.10
CA LYS A 186 -15.03 8.77 -18.36
C LYS A 186 -16.52 9.09 -18.16
N GLU A 187 -17.20 8.36 -17.29
CA GLU A 187 -18.60 8.63 -16.99
C GLU A 187 -18.75 9.95 -16.21
N LEU A 188 -17.85 10.17 -15.24
CA LEU A 188 -17.83 11.42 -14.47
C LEU A 188 -17.49 12.65 -15.32
N LEU A 189 -16.67 12.51 -16.36
CA LEU A 189 -16.41 13.60 -17.32
C LEU A 189 -17.64 14.08 -18.07
N LYS A 190 -18.76 13.35 -18.10
CA LYS A 190 -20.03 13.81 -18.67
C LYS A 190 -20.73 14.86 -17.80
N THR A 191 -20.38 14.90 -16.50
CA THR A 191 -21.00 15.78 -15.50
C THR A 191 -20.02 16.80 -14.92
N TYR A 192 -18.76 16.42 -14.77
CA TYR A 192 -17.71 17.24 -14.15
C TYR A 192 -16.66 17.61 -15.19
N ARG A 193 -16.18 18.85 -15.11
CA ARG A 193 -15.00 19.27 -15.89
C ARG A 193 -13.76 18.58 -15.34
N PRO A 194 -12.75 18.26 -16.17
CA PRO A 194 -11.52 17.61 -15.70
C PRO A 194 -10.83 18.39 -14.56
N GLU A 195 -10.90 19.74 -14.61
CA GLU A 195 -10.35 20.65 -13.59
C GLU A 195 -11.05 20.54 -12.23
N HIS A 196 -12.22 19.89 -12.19
CA HIS A 196 -13.01 19.65 -10.98
C HIS A 196 -12.97 18.18 -10.52
N ILE A 197 -12.10 17.38 -11.11
CA ILE A 197 -11.89 15.97 -10.73
C ILE A 197 -10.47 15.81 -10.20
N ALA A 198 -10.30 15.20 -9.03
CA ALA A 198 -9.00 14.68 -8.61
C ALA A 198 -9.06 13.18 -8.40
N LEU A 199 -7.92 12.50 -8.57
CA LEU A 199 -7.76 11.06 -8.40
C LEU A 199 -6.75 10.79 -7.30
N TYR A 200 -7.05 9.87 -6.37
CA TYR A 200 -6.14 9.53 -5.30
C TYR A 200 -6.32 8.10 -4.81
N GLY A 201 -5.30 7.60 -4.12
CA GLY A 201 -5.37 6.32 -3.45
C GLY A 201 -4.17 6.03 -2.56
N THR A 202 -4.25 4.92 -1.83
CA THR A 202 -3.21 4.43 -0.92
C THR A 202 -2.70 3.07 -1.38
N SER A 203 -1.40 2.79 -1.21
CA SER A 203 -0.84 1.45 -1.47
C SER A 203 -1.09 0.98 -2.90
N ALA A 204 -1.76 -0.16 -3.09
CA ALA A 204 -2.22 -0.60 -4.41
C ALA A 204 -3.01 0.48 -5.15
N GLY A 205 -3.90 1.19 -4.46
CA GLY A 205 -4.67 2.29 -5.05
C GLY A 205 -3.82 3.49 -5.44
N ALA A 206 -2.74 3.78 -4.70
CA ALA A 206 -1.78 4.81 -5.06
C ALA A 206 -0.98 4.44 -6.32
N ILE A 207 -0.58 3.18 -6.44
CA ILE A 207 0.05 2.64 -7.66
C ILE A 207 -0.91 2.80 -8.84
N MET A 208 -2.15 2.34 -8.68
CA MET A 208 -3.20 2.47 -9.69
C MET A 208 -3.51 3.92 -10.06
N THR A 209 -3.38 4.86 -9.12
CA THR A 209 -3.54 6.31 -9.41
C THR A 209 -2.51 6.77 -10.43
N GLY A 210 -1.25 6.37 -10.27
CA GLY A 210 -0.20 6.62 -11.26
C GLY A 210 -0.45 5.91 -12.59
N GLU A 211 -0.82 4.62 -12.55
CA GLU A 211 -1.14 3.81 -13.72
C GLU A 211 -2.30 4.40 -14.54
N VAL A 212 -3.38 4.82 -13.88
CA VAL A 212 -4.54 5.48 -14.51
C VAL A 212 -4.12 6.79 -15.16
N ALA A 213 -3.35 7.64 -14.48
CA ALA A 213 -2.90 8.91 -15.04
C ALA A 213 -2.05 8.69 -16.31
N VAL A 214 -1.09 7.76 -16.28
CA VAL A 214 -0.29 7.40 -17.46
C VAL A 214 -1.17 6.85 -18.58
N LYS A 215 -2.14 5.99 -18.26
CA LYS A 215 -3.04 5.42 -19.27
C LYS A 215 -3.99 6.46 -19.86
N LEU A 216 -4.50 7.40 -19.06
CA LEU A 216 -5.31 8.53 -19.56
C LEU A 216 -4.50 9.36 -20.56
N LYS A 217 -3.26 9.72 -20.23
CA LYS A 217 -2.35 10.44 -21.12
C LYS A 217 -2.11 9.67 -22.43
N LYS A 218 -1.82 8.36 -22.34
CA LYS A 218 -1.63 7.49 -23.51
C LYS A 218 -2.86 7.40 -24.42
N LEU A 219 -4.06 7.51 -23.83
CA LEU A 219 -5.33 7.50 -24.56
C LEU A 219 -5.74 8.88 -25.10
N GLY A 220 -4.98 9.94 -24.80
CA GLY A 220 -5.32 11.31 -25.16
C GLY A 220 -6.57 11.83 -24.45
N LEU A 221 -6.91 11.27 -23.29
CA LEU A 221 -8.02 11.72 -22.46
C LEU A 221 -7.58 12.89 -21.56
N PRO A 222 -8.50 13.80 -21.19
CA PRO A 222 -8.18 14.85 -20.22
C PRO A 222 -7.65 14.24 -18.94
N LEU A 223 -6.61 14.84 -18.33
CA LEU A 223 -6.09 14.47 -17.04
C LEU A 223 -6.91 15.14 -15.92
N PRO A 224 -7.00 14.56 -14.71
CA PRO A 224 -7.62 15.20 -13.56
C PRO A 224 -6.82 16.42 -13.10
N ALA A 225 -7.43 17.28 -12.26
CA ALA A 225 -6.81 18.48 -11.71
C ALA A 225 -5.63 18.21 -10.79
N ALA A 226 -5.64 17.07 -10.09
CA ALA A 226 -4.59 16.66 -9.17
C ALA A 226 -4.56 15.15 -8.97
N LEU A 227 -3.41 14.66 -8.49
CA LEU A 227 -3.22 13.28 -8.04
C LEU A 227 -2.82 13.25 -6.56
N GLY A 228 -3.36 12.27 -5.82
CA GLY A 228 -2.90 11.88 -4.49
C GLY A 228 -2.30 10.49 -4.53
N ILE A 229 -0.99 10.35 -4.33
CA ILE A 229 -0.28 9.07 -4.39
C ILE A 229 0.29 8.79 -2.99
N PHE A 230 -0.48 8.04 -2.18
CA PHE A 230 -0.18 7.86 -0.78
C PHE A 230 0.45 6.48 -0.55
N SER A 231 1.77 6.46 -0.36
CA SER A 231 2.57 5.23 -0.20
C SER A 231 2.49 4.27 -1.40
N ALA A 232 3.24 4.57 -2.46
CA ALA A 232 3.23 3.82 -3.70
C ALA A 232 4.56 3.16 -4.02
N LEU A 233 4.49 2.02 -4.70
CA LEU A 233 5.58 1.50 -5.52
C LEU A 233 5.45 2.11 -6.93
N GLY A 234 6.51 2.73 -7.43
CA GLY A 234 6.52 3.28 -8.79
C GLY A 234 7.17 2.37 -9.83
N ASP A 235 7.74 1.24 -9.39
CA ASP A 235 8.59 0.34 -10.20
C ASP A 235 8.41 -1.12 -9.74
N PHE A 236 7.68 -1.92 -10.51
CA PHE A 236 7.53 -3.35 -10.23
C PHE A 236 8.78 -4.19 -10.58
N ALA A 237 9.73 -3.62 -11.30
CA ALA A 237 10.97 -4.31 -11.63
C ALA A 237 12.04 -4.18 -10.53
N ARG A 238 11.91 -3.22 -9.60
CA ARG A 238 12.92 -2.90 -8.59
C ARG A 238 12.30 -2.47 -7.28
N ALA A 239 12.45 -3.29 -6.26
CA ALA A 239 12.15 -2.88 -4.89
C ALA A 239 13.14 -1.80 -4.43
N GLY A 240 12.67 -0.88 -3.62
CA GLY A 240 13.53 0.13 -3.00
C GLY A 240 14.15 -0.38 -1.68
N ASP A 241 15.11 0.38 -1.16
CA ASP A 241 15.83 0.08 0.09
C ASP A 241 14.88 -0.15 1.28
N THR A 242 13.86 0.70 1.44
CA THR A 242 12.89 0.59 2.53
C THR A 242 12.06 -0.68 2.48
N SER A 243 11.85 -1.29 1.31
CA SER A 243 11.21 -2.60 1.20
C SER A 243 12.02 -3.69 1.90
N SER A 244 13.35 -3.65 1.78
CA SER A 244 14.23 -4.60 2.47
C SER A 244 14.29 -4.36 3.96
N ILE A 245 14.24 -3.10 4.42
CA ILE A 245 14.36 -2.73 5.84
C ILE A 245 13.04 -2.92 6.59
N PHE A 246 11.93 -2.43 6.02
CA PHE A 246 10.66 -2.29 6.74
C PHE A 246 9.62 -3.38 6.41
N SER A 247 9.94 -4.35 5.55
CA SER A 247 9.10 -5.56 5.39
C SER A 247 9.27 -6.57 6.53
N THR A 248 9.98 -6.20 7.59
CA THR A 248 10.19 -7.05 8.75
C THR A 248 9.05 -6.88 9.75
N ARG A 249 8.49 -7.99 10.23
CA ARG A 249 7.50 -8.01 11.28
C ARG A 249 7.97 -7.26 12.52
N GLY A 250 7.07 -6.51 13.14
CA GLY A 250 7.32 -5.76 14.35
C GLY A 250 7.92 -4.38 14.14
N PHE A 251 8.49 -4.09 12.97
CA PHE A 251 9.05 -2.77 12.69
C PHE A 251 8.03 -1.84 12.02
N SER A 252 7.22 -2.37 11.11
CA SER A 252 6.18 -1.60 10.41
C SER A 252 4.76 -1.81 10.95
N ALA A 253 4.59 -2.51 12.06
CA ALA A 253 3.36 -2.81 12.80
C ALA A 253 2.19 -3.44 12.00
N HIS A 254 2.10 -3.31 10.68
CA HIS A 254 0.90 -3.66 9.91
C HIS A 254 1.12 -4.41 8.61
N LEU A 255 2.37 -4.62 8.16
CA LEU A 255 2.60 -5.32 6.90
C LEU A 255 3.03 -6.76 7.13
N ASP A 256 2.26 -7.64 6.53
CA ASP A 256 2.63 -9.03 6.40
C ASP A 256 3.73 -9.12 5.34
N PRO A 257 4.94 -9.60 5.70
CA PRO A 257 6.02 -9.79 4.72
C PRO A 257 5.70 -10.84 3.65
N ALA A 258 4.59 -11.56 3.78
CA ALA A 258 4.17 -12.58 2.81
C ALA A 258 3.60 -12.01 1.49
N THR A 259 3.40 -10.71 1.38
CA THR A 259 3.09 -10.10 0.09
C THR A 259 4.38 -9.65 -0.57
N ASP A 260 5.01 -10.54 -1.29
CA ASP A 260 6.09 -10.20 -2.21
C ASP A 260 5.53 -9.20 -3.23
N PRO A 261 6.02 -7.94 -3.28
CA PRO A 261 5.60 -6.99 -4.32
C PRO A 261 5.97 -7.48 -5.73
N HIS A 262 6.82 -8.50 -5.83
CA HIS A 262 7.16 -9.18 -7.09
C HIS A 262 6.27 -10.40 -7.39
N ASP A 263 5.27 -10.72 -6.53
CA ASP A 263 4.32 -11.77 -6.85
C ASP A 263 3.53 -11.35 -8.11
N PRO A 264 3.64 -12.10 -9.22
CA PRO A 264 3.04 -11.73 -10.49
C PRO A 264 1.50 -11.80 -10.51
N TYR A 265 0.85 -12.08 -9.38
CA TYR A 265 -0.60 -12.24 -9.34
C TYR A 265 -1.37 -10.99 -9.82
N TYR A 266 -0.82 -9.77 -9.61
CA TYR A 266 -1.44 -8.54 -10.08
C TYR A 266 -1.16 -8.29 -11.56
N PHE A 267 0.09 -8.32 -11.97
CA PHE A 267 0.49 -7.96 -13.34
C PHE A 267 0.62 -9.15 -14.31
N GLY A 268 0.50 -10.39 -13.81
CA GLY A 268 0.53 -11.61 -14.62
C GLY A 268 1.80 -11.72 -15.46
N SER A 269 1.63 -11.81 -16.78
CA SER A 269 2.73 -11.87 -17.75
C SER A 269 3.16 -10.52 -18.30
N THR A 270 2.62 -9.41 -17.81
CA THR A 270 3.01 -8.06 -18.26
C THR A 270 4.45 -7.77 -17.84
N ASP A 271 5.23 -7.15 -18.74
CA ASP A 271 6.59 -6.73 -18.39
C ASP A 271 6.56 -5.79 -17.16
N PRO A 272 7.26 -6.08 -16.08
CA PRO A 272 7.36 -5.20 -14.93
C PRO A 272 7.81 -3.76 -15.25
N LYS A 273 8.41 -3.55 -16.41
CA LYS A 273 8.80 -2.22 -16.91
C LYS A 273 7.80 -1.61 -17.89
N ASP A 274 6.64 -2.22 -18.11
CA ASP A 274 5.59 -1.57 -18.90
C ASP A 274 5.30 -0.18 -18.29
N PRO A 275 5.31 0.90 -19.12
CA PRO A 275 5.16 2.27 -18.60
C PRO A 275 3.82 2.55 -17.92
N VAL A 276 2.76 1.79 -18.25
CA VAL A 276 1.47 1.94 -17.56
C VAL A 276 1.50 1.23 -16.22
N LEU A 277 2.07 0.03 -16.15
CA LEU A 277 2.20 -0.74 -14.92
C LEU A 277 3.20 -0.12 -13.94
N SER A 278 4.31 0.38 -14.45
CA SER A 278 5.37 1.03 -13.66
C SER A 278 5.58 2.48 -14.16
N PRO A 279 4.84 3.44 -13.63
CA PRO A 279 4.84 4.84 -14.10
C PRO A 279 6.21 5.51 -14.16
N ILE A 280 7.17 5.05 -13.40
CA ILE A 280 8.54 5.58 -13.43
C ILE A 280 9.22 5.44 -14.81
N TYR A 281 8.76 4.53 -15.65
CA TYR A 281 9.24 4.32 -17.03
C TYR A 281 8.43 5.08 -18.08
N ALA A 282 7.37 5.79 -17.66
CA ALA A 282 6.52 6.56 -18.55
C ALA A 282 7.12 7.95 -18.87
N ASP A 283 6.62 8.57 -19.93
CA ASP A 283 6.75 10.02 -20.09
C ASP A 283 5.78 10.73 -19.14
N LEU A 284 6.32 11.25 -18.05
CA LEU A 284 5.56 11.94 -17.01
C LEU A 284 5.37 13.44 -17.26
N HIS A 285 5.97 14.01 -18.32
CA HIS A 285 5.84 15.44 -18.60
C HIS A 285 4.38 15.86 -18.76
N GLY A 286 3.95 16.90 -18.04
CA GLY A 286 2.58 17.43 -18.06
C GLY A 286 1.59 16.62 -17.23
N MET A 287 2.08 15.83 -16.25
CA MET A 287 1.21 15.20 -15.25
C MET A 287 0.61 16.26 -14.30
N PRO A 288 -0.57 16.00 -13.73
CA PRO A 288 -1.20 16.90 -12.78
C PRO A 288 -0.33 17.16 -11.55
N PRO A 289 -0.50 18.30 -10.85
CA PRO A 289 0.03 18.49 -9.51
C PRO A 289 -0.22 17.27 -8.63
N THR A 290 0.82 16.75 -7.99
CA THR A 290 0.75 15.48 -7.26
C THR A 290 1.26 15.63 -5.84
N LEU A 291 0.46 15.15 -4.87
CA LEU A 291 0.87 14.97 -3.48
C LEU A 291 1.24 13.51 -3.23
N PHE A 292 2.45 13.30 -2.72
CA PHE A 292 2.92 12.04 -2.19
C PHE A 292 2.91 12.10 -0.65
N VAL A 293 2.46 11.04 0.01
CA VAL A 293 2.50 10.91 1.47
C VAL A 293 3.04 9.53 1.84
N SER A 294 3.92 9.46 2.84
CA SER A 294 4.47 8.21 3.36
C SER A 294 4.91 8.37 4.82
N GLY A 295 5.48 7.35 5.41
CA GLY A 295 6.08 7.37 6.73
C GLY A 295 7.53 6.88 6.71
N THR A 296 8.33 7.25 7.71
CA THR A 296 9.75 6.82 7.74
C THR A 296 9.91 5.31 8.00
N ARG A 297 8.87 4.61 8.47
CA ARG A 297 8.83 3.13 8.62
C ARG A 297 7.95 2.45 7.57
N ASP A 298 7.65 3.14 6.49
CA ASP A 298 6.86 2.59 5.40
C ASP A 298 7.77 1.85 4.40
N MET A 299 7.47 0.58 4.16
CA MET A 299 8.23 -0.23 3.19
C MET A 299 8.17 0.32 1.76
N LEU A 300 7.17 1.13 1.41
CA LEU A 300 7.04 1.74 0.09
C LEU A 300 7.62 3.15 0.00
N LEU A 301 8.25 3.68 1.06
CA LEU A 301 8.83 5.03 1.06
C LEU A 301 9.85 5.22 -0.08
N SER A 302 10.73 4.26 -0.32
CA SER A 302 11.70 4.33 -1.44
C SER A 302 11.00 4.41 -2.79
N GLY A 303 9.96 3.61 -3.02
CA GLY A 303 9.16 3.65 -4.24
C GLY A 303 8.45 5.00 -4.41
N THR A 304 7.82 5.48 -3.34
CA THR A 304 7.13 6.77 -3.29
C THR A 304 8.09 7.93 -3.61
N SER A 305 9.26 7.96 -2.97
CA SER A 305 10.29 8.99 -3.20
C SER A 305 10.89 8.93 -4.61
N ASN A 306 11.12 7.72 -5.14
CA ASN A 306 11.64 7.57 -6.49
C ASN A 306 10.64 8.03 -7.55
N LEU A 307 9.36 7.77 -7.33
CA LEU A 307 8.29 8.22 -8.23
C LEU A 307 8.10 9.73 -8.15
N GLU A 308 8.07 10.32 -6.96
CA GLU A 308 8.03 11.78 -6.77
C GLU A 308 9.20 12.47 -7.51
N ARG A 309 10.43 11.98 -7.34
CA ARG A 309 11.59 12.51 -8.06
C ARG A 309 11.49 12.33 -9.58
N ALA A 310 10.77 11.33 -10.07
CA ALA A 310 10.52 11.16 -11.50
C ALA A 310 9.57 12.24 -12.02
N PHE A 311 8.52 12.60 -11.27
CA PHE A 311 7.64 13.74 -11.58
C PHE A 311 8.43 15.07 -11.58
N LEU A 312 9.25 15.33 -10.56
CA LEU A 312 10.10 16.53 -10.51
C LEU A 312 11.07 16.62 -11.70
N ARG A 313 11.68 15.49 -12.11
CA ARG A 313 12.57 15.48 -13.29
C ARG A 313 11.82 15.73 -14.59
N ALA A 314 10.55 15.39 -14.65
CA ALA A 314 9.66 15.71 -15.79
C ALA A 314 9.23 17.19 -15.80
N GLY A 315 9.51 17.95 -14.72
CA GLY A 315 9.13 19.36 -14.61
C GLY A 315 7.73 19.57 -14.02
N ASP A 316 7.13 18.54 -13.45
CA ASP A 316 5.78 18.60 -12.88
C ASP A 316 5.82 19.04 -11.40
N GLU A 317 4.70 19.60 -10.91
CA GLU A 317 4.51 19.95 -9.50
C GLU A 317 4.33 18.67 -8.69
N ALA A 318 5.31 18.33 -7.85
CA ALA A 318 5.26 17.17 -6.95
C ALA A 318 5.73 17.56 -5.55
N ASN A 319 5.01 17.11 -4.53
CA ASN A 319 5.28 17.38 -3.13
C ASN A 319 5.27 16.07 -2.34
N LEU A 320 6.28 15.82 -1.53
CA LEU A 320 6.36 14.65 -0.66
C LEU A 320 6.29 15.07 0.80
N VAL A 321 5.34 14.49 1.54
CA VAL A 321 5.21 14.62 3.00
C VAL A 321 5.52 13.27 3.64
N VAL A 322 6.45 13.24 4.60
CA VAL A 322 6.86 12.01 5.30
C VAL A 322 6.68 12.20 6.80
N PHE A 323 5.93 11.31 7.42
CA PHE A 323 5.67 11.31 8.86
C PHE A 323 6.71 10.46 9.60
N ASP A 324 7.27 11.00 10.68
CA ASP A 324 8.27 10.29 11.47
C ASP A 324 7.70 9.03 12.12
N ALA A 325 8.44 7.94 12.06
CA ALA A 325 8.15 6.62 12.60
C ALA A 325 6.82 5.98 12.14
N MET A 326 6.05 6.63 11.30
CA MET A 326 4.78 6.09 10.86
C MET A 326 4.97 4.94 9.86
N PRO A 327 4.22 3.82 10.05
CA PRO A 327 4.22 2.68 9.15
C PRO A 327 3.34 2.93 7.92
N HIS A 328 3.32 1.94 7.02
CA HIS A 328 2.47 1.93 5.83
C HIS A 328 0.99 2.18 6.15
N ALA A 329 0.35 3.10 5.42
CA ALA A 329 -1.07 3.42 5.52
C ALA A 329 -1.55 3.76 6.94
N PHE A 330 -0.70 4.36 7.79
CA PHE A 330 -1.02 4.69 9.18
C PHE A 330 -2.27 5.58 9.30
N TRP A 331 -2.58 6.37 8.28
CA TRP A 331 -3.77 7.22 8.20
C TRP A 331 -5.10 6.46 8.15
N TYR A 332 -5.10 5.13 8.06
CA TYR A 332 -6.32 4.32 8.21
C TYR A 332 -6.82 4.29 9.67
N ASN A 333 -5.96 4.54 10.63
CA ASN A 333 -6.27 4.48 12.05
C ASN A 333 -6.83 5.81 12.58
N ALA A 334 -8.15 5.89 12.71
CA ALA A 334 -8.85 7.09 13.19
C ALA A 334 -8.48 7.54 14.63
N SER A 335 -7.74 6.73 15.40
CA SER A 335 -7.34 7.08 16.76
C SER A 335 -6.01 7.83 16.85
N LEU A 336 -5.26 7.94 15.76
CA LEU A 336 -3.95 8.59 15.73
C LEU A 336 -4.06 10.07 15.37
N PRO A 337 -3.47 10.99 16.14
CA PRO A 337 -3.34 12.39 15.76
C PRO A 337 -2.65 12.57 14.40
N GLU A 338 -1.61 11.78 14.12
CA GLU A 338 -0.88 11.78 12.85
C GLU A 338 -1.78 11.39 11.67
N SER A 339 -2.75 10.50 11.87
CA SER A 339 -3.74 10.13 10.84
C SER A 339 -4.70 11.26 10.52
N ILE A 340 -5.13 11.99 11.55
CA ILE A 340 -5.98 13.19 11.40
C ILE A 340 -5.22 14.27 10.62
N GLU A 341 -3.98 14.55 11.02
CA GLU A 341 -3.12 15.52 10.33
C GLU A 341 -2.87 15.14 8.87
N ALA A 342 -2.50 13.89 8.60
CA ALA A 342 -2.29 13.40 7.24
C ALA A 342 -3.56 13.54 6.39
N SER A 343 -4.72 13.21 6.94
CA SER A 343 -6.01 13.33 6.25
C SER A 343 -6.35 14.79 5.91
N HIS A 344 -6.04 15.74 6.78
CA HIS A 344 -6.19 17.17 6.49
C HIS A 344 -5.26 17.62 5.37
N ILE A 345 -3.97 17.26 5.43
CA ILE A 345 -3.00 17.61 4.39
C ILE A 345 -3.44 17.07 3.01
N MET A 346 -3.91 15.82 2.97
CA MET A 346 -4.42 15.19 1.75
C MET A 346 -5.67 15.89 1.22
N ALA A 347 -6.65 16.15 2.10
CA ALA A 347 -7.91 16.81 1.74
C ALA A 347 -7.70 18.25 1.25
N ASP A 348 -6.87 19.03 1.95
CA ASP A 348 -6.56 20.42 1.61
C ASP A 348 -5.86 20.52 0.26
N PHE A 349 -4.90 19.61 -0.01
CA PHE A 349 -4.22 19.57 -1.30
C PHE A 349 -5.20 19.28 -2.45
N LEU A 350 -6.03 18.25 -2.31
CA LEU A 350 -7.00 17.88 -3.35
C LEU A 350 -8.02 19.01 -3.57
N LEU A 351 -8.59 19.57 -2.49
CA LEU A 351 -9.54 20.68 -2.58
C LEU A 351 -8.93 21.91 -3.26
N LYS A 352 -7.71 22.29 -2.91
CA LYS A 352 -6.99 23.42 -3.50
C LYS A 352 -6.90 23.32 -5.02
N HIS A 353 -6.67 22.13 -5.55
CA HIS A 353 -6.46 21.94 -6.98
C HIS A 353 -7.75 21.77 -7.78
N VAL A 354 -8.79 21.16 -7.22
CA VAL A 354 -10.12 21.08 -7.89
C VAL A 354 -10.94 22.38 -7.78
N SER A 355 -10.40 23.40 -7.11
CA SER A 355 -11.06 24.70 -6.92
C SER A 355 -10.46 25.83 -7.76
N ARG A 356 -9.51 25.52 -8.63
CA ARG A 356 -8.83 26.49 -9.52
C ARG A 356 -9.56 26.78 -10.82
#